data_d352a45991aa320a764a7a8ee1229660
#
_entry.id   d352a45991aa320a764a7a8ee1229660
#
_cell.length_a   1.000
_cell.length_b   1.000
_cell.length_c   1.000
_cell.angle_alpha   90.00
_cell.angle_beta   90.00
_cell.angle_gamma   90.00
#
_symmetry.space_group_name_H-M   'P 1'
#
loop_
_entity.id
_entity.type
_entity.pdbx_description
1 polymer ?
#
loop_
_entity_poly.entity_id
_entity_poly.type
_entity_poly.pdbx_seq_one_letter_code
_entity_poly.pdbx_strand_id
1 'polypeptide(L)'
;MDKELFDFVAERADILAASGTSKQDTKDAAQAWKDAVAADGSDAAVEAATNALLDFLEGRMLGIDDLIACAEGPAAGIMGAEAAAGMLEAAKARKAEGWKYCICEAHTAAAELLGKFGRIEL
;
A
#
# COMPACT_ATOMS: atom_id res chain seq x y z
N MET A 1 18.18 11.90 0.95
CA MET A 1 17.62 10.68 1.56
C MET A 1 18.73 9.67 1.68
N ASP A 2 18.90 9.02 2.82
CA ASP A 2 19.93 8.02 2.95
C ASP A 2 19.61 6.77 2.13
N LYS A 3 20.61 5.94 1.91
CA LYS A 3 20.48 4.76 1.04
C LYS A 3 19.47 3.75 1.58
N GLU A 4 19.45 3.51 2.89
CA GLU A 4 18.53 2.55 3.49
C GLU A 4 17.07 2.98 3.32
N LEU A 5 16.80 4.27 3.52
CA LEU A 5 15.48 4.82 3.34
C LEU A 5 15.07 4.81 1.86
N PHE A 6 15.98 5.17 0.97
CA PHE A 6 15.76 5.11 -0.47
C PHE A 6 15.42 3.67 -0.91
N ASP A 7 16.21 2.70 -0.46
CA ASP A 7 15.98 1.29 -0.81
C ASP A 7 14.64 0.79 -0.26
N PHE A 8 14.25 1.22 0.93
CA PHE A 8 12.95 0.91 1.51
C PHE A 8 11.81 1.41 0.61
N VAL A 9 11.89 2.65 0.16
CA VAL A 9 10.88 3.23 -0.73
C VAL A 9 10.88 2.53 -2.09
N ALA A 10 12.05 2.30 -2.67
CA ALA A 10 12.19 1.65 -3.97
C ALA A 10 11.58 0.24 -3.97
N GLU A 11 11.81 -0.54 -2.92
CA GLU A 11 11.26 -1.88 -2.78
C GLU A 11 9.73 -1.85 -2.73
N ARG A 12 9.15 -0.93 -1.95
CA ARG A 12 7.68 -0.81 -1.87
C ARG A 12 7.08 -0.24 -3.15
N ALA A 13 7.76 0.67 -3.81
CA ALA A 13 7.33 1.17 -5.12
C ALA A 13 7.30 0.04 -6.17
N ASP A 14 8.27 -0.86 -6.15
CA ASP A 14 8.27 -2.04 -7.02
C ASP A 14 7.07 -2.95 -6.73
N ILE A 15 6.77 -3.18 -5.46
CA ILE A 15 5.60 -3.97 -5.04
C ILE A 15 4.32 -3.31 -5.56
N LEU A 16 4.16 -2.02 -5.33
CA LEU A 16 2.96 -1.27 -5.77
C LEU A 16 2.79 -1.29 -7.29
N ALA A 17 3.87 -1.16 -8.04
CA ALA A 17 3.83 -1.17 -9.50
C ALA A 17 3.51 -2.55 -10.08
N ALA A 18 3.93 -3.62 -9.42
CA ALA A 18 3.83 -4.99 -9.93
C ALA A 18 2.67 -5.80 -9.35
N SER A 19 2.13 -5.41 -8.19
CA SER A 19 1.12 -6.21 -7.50
C SER A 19 -0.19 -6.30 -8.26
N GLY A 20 -0.76 -7.50 -8.33
CA GLY A 20 -2.10 -7.73 -8.87
C GLY A 20 -3.21 -7.09 -8.03
N THR A 21 -2.92 -6.71 -6.77
CA THR A 21 -3.88 -6.05 -5.89
C THR A 21 -3.87 -4.53 -6.02
N SER A 22 -2.89 -3.96 -6.74
CA SER A 22 -2.85 -2.53 -7.03
C SER A 22 -3.85 -2.16 -8.13
N LYS A 23 -4.56 -1.06 -7.94
CA LYS A 23 -5.34 -0.45 -9.02
C LYS A 23 -4.39 0.24 -10.00
N GLN A 24 -4.86 0.52 -11.21
CA GLN A 24 -4.01 1.10 -12.26
C GLN A 24 -3.43 2.46 -11.85
N ASP A 25 -4.20 3.31 -11.20
CA ASP A 25 -3.72 4.62 -10.74
C ASP A 25 -2.62 4.48 -9.67
N THR A 26 -2.69 3.47 -8.82
CA THR A 26 -1.66 3.16 -7.85
C THR A 26 -0.38 2.66 -8.53
N LYS A 27 -0.51 1.79 -9.53
CA LYS A 27 0.63 1.34 -10.34
C LYS A 27 1.29 2.52 -11.04
N ASP A 28 0.49 3.42 -11.60
CA ASP A 28 0.99 4.61 -12.31
C ASP A 28 1.72 5.55 -11.35
N ALA A 29 1.21 5.75 -10.14
CA ALA A 29 1.85 6.59 -9.14
C ALA A 29 3.21 6.02 -8.71
N ALA A 30 3.29 4.71 -8.48
CA ALA A 30 4.54 4.04 -8.14
C ALA A 30 5.54 4.11 -9.30
N GLN A 31 5.09 3.90 -10.52
CA GLN A 31 5.94 4.01 -11.71
C GLN A 31 6.44 5.44 -11.90
N ALA A 32 5.60 6.45 -11.65
CA ALA A 32 6.00 7.85 -11.71
C ALA A 32 7.14 8.17 -10.73
N TRP A 33 7.10 7.61 -9.51
CA TRP A 33 8.19 7.73 -8.55
C TRP A 33 9.48 7.12 -9.11
N LYS A 34 9.39 5.90 -9.64
CA LYS A 34 10.55 5.20 -10.23
C LYS A 34 11.18 5.99 -11.37
N ASP A 35 10.36 6.52 -12.26
CA ASP A 35 10.82 7.31 -13.41
C ASP A 35 11.45 8.64 -12.96
N ALA A 36 10.87 9.30 -11.99
CA ALA A 36 11.37 10.57 -11.48
C ALA A 36 12.75 10.44 -10.83
N VAL A 37 12.96 9.41 -10.00
CA VAL A 37 14.25 9.19 -9.32
C VAL A 37 15.31 8.66 -10.29
N ALA A 38 14.92 7.99 -11.36
CA ALA A 38 15.83 7.57 -12.41
C ALA A 38 16.28 8.75 -13.27
N ALA A 39 15.40 9.72 -13.49
CA ALA A 39 15.71 10.92 -14.28
C ALA A 39 16.57 11.92 -13.50
N ASP A 40 16.34 12.05 -12.20
CA ASP A 40 17.07 12.96 -11.31
C ASP A 40 17.18 12.33 -9.93
N GLY A 41 18.37 11.85 -9.59
CA GLY A 41 18.67 11.23 -8.30
C GLY A 41 19.10 12.19 -7.20
N SER A 42 18.97 13.50 -7.40
CA SER A 42 19.29 14.49 -6.36
C SER A 42 18.37 14.31 -5.14
N ASP A 43 18.84 14.67 -3.95
CA ASP A 43 18.06 14.56 -2.72
C ASP A 43 16.74 15.33 -2.83
N ALA A 44 16.76 16.53 -3.41
CA ALA A 44 15.58 17.36 -3.59
C ALA A 44 14.54 16.67 -4.51
N ALA A 45 14.99 16.09 -5.62
CA ALA A 45 14.10 15.39 -6.57
C ALA A 45 13.53 14.12 -5.97
N VAL A 46 14.34 13.34 -5.26
CA VAL A 46 13.89 12.11 -4.58
C VAL A 46 12.87 12.45 -3.49
N GLU A 47 13.12 13.47 -2.70
CA GLU A 47 12.20 13.91 -1.65
C GLU A 47 10.86 14.37 -2.24
N ALA A 48 10.87 15.17 -3.31
CA ALA A 48 9.67 15.64 -3.98
C ALA A 48 8.85 14.48 -4.56
N ALA A 49 9.51 13.54 -5.24
CA ALA A 49 8.86 12.35 -5.79
C ALA A 49 8.25 11.47 -4.70
N THR A 50 8.97 11.30 -3.59
CA THR A 50 8.50 10.51 -2.45
C THR A 50 7.29 11.15 -1.79
N ASN A 51 7.31 12.47 -1.56
CA ASN A 51 6.17 13.18 -1.00
C ASN A 51 4.94 13.07 -1.90
N ALA A 52 5.10 13.17 -3.21
CA ALA A 52 4.00 13.00 -4.16
C ALA A 52 3.38 11.61 -4.07
N LEU A 53 4.20 10.57 -3.98
CA LEU A 53 3.72 9.19 -3.81
C LEU A 53 2.99 9.02 -2.48
N LEU A 54 3.53 9.54 -1.38
CA LEU A 54 2.90 9.46 -0.07
C LEU A 54 1.55 10.19 -0.04
N ASP A 55 1.47 11.38 -0.62
CA ASP A 55 0.22 12.14 -0.71
C ASP A 55 -0.85 11.36 -1.46
N PHE A 56 -0.48 10.71 -2.56
CA PHE A 56 -1.40 9.85 -3.32
C PHE A 56 -1.88 8.68 -2.46
N LEU A 57 -0.97 7.98 -1.79
CA LEU A 57 -1.28 6.79 -1.01
C LEU A 57 -2.18 7.10 0.20
N GLU A 58 -2.00 8.25 0.84
CA GLU A 58 -2.88 8.65 1.96
C GLU A 58 -4.35 8.66 1.57
N GLY A 59 -4.67 9.05 0.34
CA GLY A 59 -6.03 9.07 -0.18
C GLY A 59 -6.57 7.71 -0.61
N ARG A 60 -5.74 6.67 -0.58
CA ARG A 60 -6.08 5.34 -1.10
C ARG A 60 -6.12 4.25 -0.03
N MET A 61 -5.91 4.59 1.22
CA MET A 61 -5.90 3.59 2.29
C MET A 61 -7.31 3.08 2.59
N LEU A 62 -7.40 1.78 2.84
CA LEU A 62 -8.64 1.10 3.25
C LEU A 62 -8.44 0.58 4.67
N GLY A 63 -9.39 0.89 5.57
CA GLY A 63 -9.36 0.41 6.94
C GLY A 63 -9.65 -1.09 7.04
N ILE A 64 -9.10 -1.75 8.07
CA ILE A 64 -9.32 -3.19 8.28
C ILE A 64 -10.79 -3.52 8.53
N ASP A 65 -11.54 -2.64 9.18
CA ASP A 65 -12.95 -2.85 9.44
C ASP A 65 -13.79 -2.81 8.15
N ASP A 66 -13.41 -1.96 7.20
CA ASP A 66 -14.04 -1.91 5.88
C ASP A 66 -13.74 -3.17 5.08
N LEU A 67 -12.53 -3.69 5.19
CA LEU A 67 -12.15 -4.96 4.58
C LEU A 67 -12.97 -6.11 5.16
N ILE A 68 -13.11 -6.16 6.48
CA ILE A 68 -13.91 -7.19 7.17
C ILE A 68 -15.36 -7.12 6.70
N ALA A 69 -15.95 -5.94 6.65
CA ALA A 69 -17.32 -5.74 6.18
C ALA A 69 -17.49 -6.23 4.73
N CYS A 70 -16.52 -5.94 3.87
CA CYS A 70 -16.51 -6.43 2.48
C CYS A 70 -16.45 -7.96 2.43
N ALA A 71 -15.57 -8.56 3.23
CA ALA A 71 -15.41 -10.02 3.29
C ALA A 71 -16.64 -10.74 3.81
N GLU A 72 -17.42 -10.10 4.71
CA GLU A 72 -18.66 -10.67 5.26
C GLU A 72 -19.86 -10.55 4.30
N GLY A 73 -19.76 -9.73 3.26
CA GLY A 73 -20.86 -9.46 2.35
C GLY A 73 -20.48 -9.50 0.87
N PRO A 74 -20.14 -8.32 0.24
CA PRO A 74 -19.97 -8.25 -1.22
C PRO A 74 -18.87 -9.15 -1.79
N ALA A 75 -17.82 -9.44 -1.02
CA ALA A 75 -16.68 -10.21 -1.51
C ALA A 75 -17.05 -11.63 -1.93
N ALA A 76 -18.03 -12.24 -1.27
CA ALA A 76 -18.48 -13.60 -1.62
C ALA A 76 -19.03 -13.65 -3.05
N GLY A 77 -19.68 -12.59 -3.51
CA GLY A 77 -20.20 -12.49 -4.88
C GLY A 77 -19.14 -12.15 -5.93
N ILE A 78 -17.99 -11.62 -5.50
CA ILE A 78 -16.90 -11.19 -6.40
C ILE A 78 -15.86 -12.30 -6.55
N MET A 79 -15.38 -12.85 -5.44
CA MET A 79 -14.26 -13.79 -5.41
C MET A 79 -14.65 -15.23 -5.02
N GLY A 80 -15.93 -15.45 -4.68
CA GLY A 80 -16.43 -16.74 -4.19
C GLY A 80 -16.43 -16.80 -2.66
N ALA A 81 -17.32 -17.63 -2.11
CA ALA A 81 -17.55 -17.75 -0.67
C ALA A 81 -16.30 -18.24 0.08
N GLU A 82 -15.57 -19.21 -0.50
CA GLU A 82 -14.39 -19.80 0.13
C GLU A 82 -13.24 -18.81 0.23
N ALA A 83 -12.97 -18.08 -0.87
CA ALA A 83 -11.93 -17.05 -0.87
C ALA A 83 -12.27 -15.88 0.06
N ALA A 84 -13.54 -15.48 0.10
CA ALA A 84 -14.01 -14.43 1.01
C ALA A 84 -13.88 -14.85 2.48
N ALA A 85 -14.20 -16.10 2.80
CA ALA A 85 -14.02 -16.63 4.16
C ALA A 85 -12.56 -16.67 4.58
N GLY A 86 -11.65 -17.04 3.67
CA GLY A 86 -10.21 -17.02 3.92
C GLY A 86 -9.69 -15.61 4.17
N MET A 87 -10.14 -14.62 3.39
CA MET A 87 -9.80 -13.22 3.57
C MET A 87 -10.31 -12.69 4.92
N LEU A 88 -11.54 -13.05 5.29
CA LEU A 88 -12.14 -12.66 6.56
C LEU A 88 -11.32 -13.18 7.76
N GLU A 89 -10.92 -14.44 7.73
CA GLU A 89 -10.10 -15.05 8.78
C GLU A 89 -8.75 -14.35 8.89
N ALA A 90 -8.08 -14.09 7.77
CA ALA A 90 -6.80 -13.40 7.74
C ALA A 90 -6.93 -11.96 8.25
N ALA A 91 -7.99 -11.25 7.86
CA ALA A 91 -8.24 -9.89 8.31
C ALA A 91 -8.48 -9.81 9.82
N LYS A 92 -9.28 -10.73 10.36
CA LYS A 92 -9.54 -10.81 11.81
C LYS A 92 -8.26 -11.08 12.59
N ALA A 93 -7.40 -11.99 12.10
CA ALA A 93 -6.13 -12.30 12.73
C ALA A 93 -5.20 -11.07 12.76
N ARG A 94 -5.10 -10.33 11.66
CA ARG A 94 -4.30 -9.12 11.59
C ARG A 94 -4.84 -8.00 12.50
N LYS A 95 -6.16 -7.85 12.54
CA LYS A 95 -6.79 -6.89 13.45
C LYS A 95 -6.47 -7.21 14.92
N ALA A 96 -6.49 -8.48 15.27
CA ALA A 96 -6.15 -8.93 16.64
C ALA A 96 -4.69 -8.59 17.00
N GLU A 97 -3.81 -8.51 16.02
CA GLU A 97 -2.41 -8.08 16.19
C GLU A 97 -2.25 -6.55 16.25
N GLY A 98 -3.33 -5.80 16.06
CA GLY A 98 -3.31 -4.34 16.06
C GLY A 98 -3.23 -3.68 14.69
N TRP A 99 -3.26 -4.46 13.61
CA TRP A 99 -3.23 -3.92 12.26
C TRP A 99 -4.54 -3.19 11.94
N LYS A 100 -4.44 -2.01 11.32
CA LYS A 100 -5.57 -1.10 11.12
C LYS A 100 -6.06 -0.98 9.68
N TYR A 101 -5.36 -1.61 8.73
CA TYR A 101 -5.57 -1.40 7.29
C TYR A 101 -5.84 -2.69 6.55
N CYS A 102 -6.20 -2.57 5.26
CA CYS A 102 -6.36 -3.72 4.38
C CYS A 102 -5.07 -4.56 4.35
N ILE A 103 -5.22 -5.87 4.24
CA ILE A 103 -4.12 -6.83 4.28
C ILE A 103 -3.60 -7.25 2.91
N CYS A 104 -4.13 -6.70 1.82
CA CYS A 104 -3.61 -7.02 0.49
C CYS A 104 -2.18 -6.50 0.34
N GLU A 105 -1.44 -7.06 -0.60
CA GLU A 105 -0.04 -6.72 -0.81
C GLU A 105 0.17 -5.23 -1.07
N ALA A 106 -0.66 -4.63 -1.92
CA ALA A 106 -0.55 -3.20 -2.24
C ALA A 106 -0.83 -2.31 -1.03
N HIS A 107 -1.91 -2.55 -0.29
CA HIS A 107 -2.23 -1.76 0.90
C HIS A 107 -1.22 -1.96 2.03
N THR A 108 -0.66 -3.16 2.17
CA THR A 108 0.40 -3.42 3.14
C THR A 108 1.65 -2.61 2.80
N ALA A 109 2.08 -2.61 1.55
CA ALA A 109 3.23 -1.82 1.11
C ALA A 109 2.98 -0.31 1.30
N ALA A 110 1.78 0.16 0.96
CA ALA A 110 1.40 1.56 1.15
C ALA A 110 1.40 1.96 2.64
N ALA A 111 0.85 1.12 3.51
CA ALA A 111 0.84 1.37 4.95
C ALA A 111 2.26 1.42 5.52
N GLU A 112 3.13 0.51 5.10
CA GLU A 112 4.52 0.51 5.52
C GLU A 112 5.25 1.80 5.10
N LEU A 113 5.02 2.27 3.87
CA LEU A 113 5.58 3.55 3.40
C LEU A 113 5.06 4.71 4.24
N LEU A 114 3.76 4.84 4.39
CA LEU A 114 3.15 5.93 5.14
C LEU A 114 3.58 5.93 6.61
N GLY A 115 3.66 4.76 7.23
CA GLY A 115 4.12 4.60 8.62
C GLY A 115 5.59 4.97 8.77
N LYS A 116 6.45 4.61 7.81
CA LYS A 116 7.88 4.92 7.84
C LYS A 116 8.13 6.43 7.84
N PHE A 117 7.30 7.20 7.15
CA PHE A 117 7.41 8.66 7.09
C PHE A 117 6.52 9.39 8.10
N GLY A 118 5.91 8.65 9.03
CA GLY A 118 5.09 9.24 10.09
C GLY A 118 3.75 9.81 9.64
N ARG A 119 3.29 9.42 8.44
CA ARG A 119 2.00 9.87 7.89
C ARG A 119 0.80 9.17 8.50
N ILE A 120 1.00 7.94 8.97
CA ILE A 120 0.01 7.14 9.69
C ILE A 120 0.69 6.43 10.85
N GLU A 121 -0.11 5.96 11.81
CA GLU A 121 0.35 5.09 12.88
C GLU A 121 0.14 3.62 12.47
N LEU A 122 1.14 2.80 12.73
CA LEU A 122 1.07 1.35 12.51
C LEU A 122 0.91 0.60 13.81
#